data_4465732afa2d4be1730738424bf74fd8
#
_entry.id   4465732afa2d4be1730738424bf74fd8
#
_cell.length_a   1.000
_cell.length_b   1.000
_cell.length_c   1.000
_cell.angle_alpha   90.00
_cell.angle_beta   90.00
_cell.angle_gamma   90.00
#
_symmetry.space_group_name_H-M   'P 1'
#
loop_
_entity.id
_entity.type
_entity.pdbx_description
1 polymer ?
#
loop_
_entity_poly.entity_id
_entity_poly.type
_entity_poly.pdbx_seq_one_letter_code
_entity_poly.pdbx_strand_id
1 'polypeptide(L)'
;MNCKKALGIALAAAACFFSGGAEAASPEEQIDVILNLPTTHGDDLEMRLREDGDFAVTDLDRNGRIELLFLQEMRNGVPEEAEPRNENERSAWEHIASVPVSRKLYAYEISANGKRLDPVAVIFTDDEIDPNLRYVESAVREAQTGFTYYHVSTLTRVGGAGYRVSLQSVSLQNGTLQIQTIASEFGNYGIYAEQGTPEAVFDHAETRQGNELSRSAFSEFSSKFAAGYGAGADERLKASIRWRPVQALREAKIQPNGMKQLLLDSWQGFSLKKQ
;
A
#
# COMPACT_ATOMS: atom_id res chain seq x y z
N MET A 1 17.60 -66.34 -9.70
CA MET A 1 17.88 -65.54 -8.55
C MET A 1 17.29 -64.14 -8.79
N ASN A 2 16.16 -63.81 -8.14
CA ASN A 2 15.42 -62.61 -8.29
C ASN A 2 15.91 -61.56 -7.26
N CYS A 3 16.31 -60.37 -7.71
CA CYS A 3 16.43 -59.19 -6.87
C CYS A 3 15.53 -58.11 -7.42
N LYS A 4 14.34 -58.00 -6.86
CA LYS A 4 13.46 -56.85 -7.03
C LYS A 4 14.00 -55.69 -6.14
N LYS A 5 14.52 -54.64 -6.76
CA LYS A 5 14.78 -53.38 -6.06
C LYS A 5 13.49 -52.60 -6.04
N ALA A 6 12.91 -52.49 -4.87
CA ALA A 6 11.82 -51.56 -4.58
C ALA A 6 12.36 -50.14 -4.59
N LEU A 7 11.84 -49.28 -5.48
CA LEU A 7 12.08 -47.88 -5.52
C LEU A 7 11.14 -47.22 -4.49
N GLY A 8 11.67 -46.85 -3.35
CA GLY A 8 10.93 -46.11 -2.36
C GLY A 8 10.75 -44.67 -2.82
N ILE A 9 9.52 -44.32 -3.20
CA ILE A 9 9.11 -42.94 -3.40
C ILE A 9 8.96 -42.31 -2.01
N ALA A 10 9.93 -41.49 -1.62
CA ALA A 10 9.77 -40.62 -0.46
C ALA A 10 8.78 -39.52 -0.83
N LEU A 11 7.52 -39.68 -0.46
CA LEU A 11 6.58 -38.58 -0.37
C LEU A 11 7.09 -37.64 0.74
N ALA A 12 7.71 -36.54 0.37
CA ALA A 12 7.88 -35.42 1.27
C ALA A 12 6.49 -34.80 1.49
N ALA A 13 5.80 -35.28 2.52
CA ALA A 13 4.65 -34.59 3.04
C ALA A 13 5.13 -33.20 3.52
N ALA A 14 4.78 -32.16 2.79
CA ALA A 14 4.83 -30.80 3.30
C ALA A 14 3.86 -30.78 4.51
N ALA A 15 4.44 -31.00 5.68
CA ALA A 15 3.72 -30.79 6.93
C ALA A 15 3.41 -29.29 7.00
N CYS A 16 2.18 -28.93 6.66
CA CYS A 16 1.56 -27.75 7.17
C CYS A 16 1.59 -27.89 8.70
N PHE A 17 2.56 -27.29 9.33
CA PHE A 17 2.54 -27.09 10.76
C PHE A 17 1.38 -26.14 11.07
N PHE A 18 0.17 -26.67 11.12
CA PHE A 18 -0.85 -26.14 12.00
C PHE A 18 -0.36 -26.43 13.43
N SER A 19 0.42 -25.51 13.97
CA SER A 19 0.70 -25.47 15.38
C SER A 19 -0.65 -25.38 16.11
N GLY A 20 -0.87 -26.29 17.02
CA GLY A 20 -2.12 -26.58 17.69
C GLY A 20 -2.90 -25.34 18.16
N GLY A 21 -4.16 -25.35 17.83
CA GLY A 21 -5.23 -24.43 18.03
C GLY A 21 -5.27 -23.70 19.37
N ALA A 22 -4.73 -22.48 19.35
CA ALA A 22 -5.46 -21.38 19.90
C ALA A 22 -6.25 -20.80 18.71
N GLU A 23 -7.56 -20.77 18.78
CA GLU A 23 -8.42 -20.08 17.84
C GLU A 23 -7.87 -18.65 17.73
N ALA A 24 -7.56 -18.18 16.52
CA ALA A 24 -7.03 -16.83 16.34
C ALA A 24 -8.05 -15.87 16.95
N ALA A 25 -7.58 -14.94 17.80
CA ALA A 25 -8.46 -13.96 18.43
C ALA A 25 -9.28 -13.23 17.36
N SER A 26 -10.54 -12.94 17.63
CA SER A 26 -11.40 -12.21 16.70
C SER A 26 -10.80 -10.83 16.38
N PRO A 27 -11.14 -10.21 15.26
CA PRO A 27 -10.69 -8.85 14.94
C PRO A 27 -11.05 -7.84 16.03
N GLU A 28 -12.22 -7.98 16.68
CA GLU A 28 -12.62 -7.15 17.81
C GLU A 28 -11.68 -7.30 19.01
N GLU A 29 -11.30 -8.52 19.35
CA GLU A 29 -10.36 -8.80 20.44
C GLU A 29 -8.97 -8.29 20.12
N GLN A 30 -8.52 -8.43 18.88
CA GLN A 30 -7.22 -7.90 18.44
C GLN A 30 -7.20 -6.38 18.50
N ILE A 31 -8.27 -5.70 18.07
CA ILE A 31 -8.40 -4.24 18.18
C ILE A 31 -8.43 -3.80 19.65
N ASP A 32 -9.12 -4.52 20.53
CA ASP A 32 -9.09 -4.24 21.98
C ASP A 32 -7.66 -4.34 22.55
N VAL A 33 -6.91 -5.33 22.11
CA VAL A 33 -5.48 -5.44 22.49
C VAL A 33 -4.69 -4.21 22.00
N ILE A 34 -4.83 -3.82 20.73
CA ILE A 34 -4.11 -2.65 20.17
C ILE A 34 -4.41 -1.38 20.99
N LEU A 35 -5.67 -1.16 21.35
CA LEU A 35 -6.08 0.02 22.11
C LEU A 35 -5.59 0.02 23.57
N ASN A 36 -5.28 -1.15 24.13
CA ASN A 36 -4.85 -1.31 25.51
C ASN A 36 -3.36 -1.67 25.67
N LEU A 37 -2.59 -1.66 24.57
CA LEU A 37 -1.15 -1.94 24.64
C LEU A 37 -0.44 -0.91 25.53
N PRO A 38 0.44 -1.38 26.45
CA PRO A 38 1.22 -0.47 27.28
C PRO A 38 2.16 0.39 26.41
N THR A 39 2.34 1.62 26.82
CA THR A 39 3.03 2.71 26.13
C THR A 39 4.50 2.47 25.77
N THR A 40 5.13 1.38 26.15
CA THR A 40 6.54 1.08 25.81
C THR A 40 6.79 0.78 24.32
N HIS A 41 5.73 0.45 23.58
CA HIS A 41 5.68 0.50 22.11
C HIS A 41 4.55 1.45 21.63
N GLY A 42 3.80 2.02 22.56
CA GLY A 42 2.73 2.98 22.34
C GLY A 42 3.22 4.36 21.91
N ASP A 43 4.48 4.67 22.13
CA ASP A 43 5.07 5.91 21.63
C ASP A 43 4.97 5.99 20.10
N ASP A 44 5.12 4.87 19.40
CA ASP A 44 4.97 4.84 17.94
C ASP A 44 3.52 5.08 17.52
N LEU A 45 2.54 4.44 18.16
CA LEU A 45 1.12 4.67 17.86
C LEU A 45 0.68 6.09 18.25
N GLU A 46 1.07 6.59 19.42
CA GLU A 46 0.78 7.96 19.83
C GLU A 46 1.43 8.99 18.90
N MET A 47 2.65 8.72 18.45
CA MET A 47 3.33 9.57 17.49
C MET A 47 2.58 9.57 16.13
N ARG A 48 2.15 8.39 15.65
CA ARG A 48 1.35 8.31 14.41
C ARG A 48 0.03 9.04 14.54
N LEU A 49 -0.62 9.00 15.70
CA LEU A 49 -1.84 9.74 15.96
C LEU A 49 -1.67 11.27 15.99
N ARG A 50 -0.45 11.77 16.12
CA ARG A 50 -0.14 13.23 16.08
C ARG A 50 0.12 13.74 14.67
N GLU A 51 0.49 12.84 13.75
CA GLU A 51 0.82 13.19 12.37
C GLU A 51 -0.42 13.17 11.48
N ASP A 52 -0.43 13.99 10.45
CA ASP A 52 -1.51 13.98 9.46
C ASP A 52 -1.29 12.83 8.47
N GLY A 53 -2.39 12.25 8.02
CA GLY A 53 -2.36 11.11 7.12
C GLY A 53 -3.62 10.27 7.22
N ASP A 54 -3.55 9.07 6.67
CA ASP A 54 -4.63 8.10 6.72
C ASP A 54 -4.17 6.83 7.41
N PHE A 55 -5.11 6.10 7.99
CA PHE A 55 -4.89 4.77 8.54
C PHE A 55 -5.80 3.73 7.89
N ALA A 56 -5.38 2.48 7.94
CA ALA A 56 -6.20 1.33 7.59
C ALA A 56 -5.90 0.13 8.49
N VAL A 57 -6.90 -0.74 8.67
CA VAL A 57 -6.78 -2.02 9.34
C VAL A 57 -6.97 -3.13 8.31
N THR A 58 -6.02 -4.05 8.24
CA THR A 58 -5.95 -5.10 7.21
C THR A 58 -5.52 -6.44 7.80
N ASP A 59 -5.53 -7.47 6.97
CA ASP A 59 -4.86 -8.77 7.14
C ASP A 59 -4.32 -9.13 5.74
N LEU A 60 -3.21 -8.48 5.35
CA LEU A 60 -2.69 -8.51 3.98
C LEU A 60 -2.20 -9.90 3.57
N ASP A 61 -1.61 -10.65 4.48
CA ASP A 61 -1.12 -11.99 4.19
C ASP A 61 -2.11 -13.10 4.58
N ARG A 62 -3.28 -12.72 5.16
CA ARG A 62 -4.36 -13.63 5.55
C ARG A 62 -3.92 -14.65 6.59
N ASN A 63 -3.03 -14.24 7.49
CA ASN A 63 -2.57 -15.08 8.59
C ASN A 63 -3.48 -15.02 9.84
N GLY A 64 -4.55 -14.22 9.80
CA GLY A 64 -5.51 -14.00 10.88
C GLY A 64 -5.05 -12.99 11.93
N ARG A 65 -3.90 -12.33 11.73
CA ARG A 65 -3.39 -11.24 12.55
C ARG A 65 -3.58 -9.93 11.80
N ILE A 66 -4.15 -8.96 12.47
CA ILE A 66 -4.42 -7.68 11.81
C ILE A 66 -3.16 -6.81 11.75
N GLU A 67 -3.02 -6.11 10.64
CA GLU A 67 -2.08 -5.00 10.51
C GLU A 67 -2.79 -3.66 10.70
N LEU A 68 -2.07 -2.74 11.33
CA LEU A 68 -2.41 -1.34 11.42
C LEU A 68 -1.46 -0.55 10.53
N LEU A 69 -1.99 0.06 9.49
CA LEU A 69 -1.24 0.82 8.50
C LEU A 69 -1.45 2.32 8.73
N PHE A 70 -0.39 3.12 8.58
CA PHE A 70 -0.45 4.59 8.55
C PHE A 70 0.27 5.10 7.31
N LEU A 71 -0.43 5.86 6.48
CA LEU A 71 0.09 6.48 5.28
C LEU A 71 0.11 8.00 5.44
N GLN A 72 1.30 8.57 5.37
CA GLN A 72 1.53 10.00 5.39
C GLN A 72 1.91 10.50 4.01
N GLU A 73 1.51 11.71 3.67
CA GLU A 73 1.87 12.36 2.41
C GLU A 73 2.55 13.69 2.67
N MET A 74 3.62 13.92 1.94
CA MET A 74 4.24 15.23 1.82
C MET A 74 3.85 15.84 0.47
N ARG A 75 3.46 17.11 0.49
CA ARG A 75 3.08 17.89 -0.70
C ARG A 75 3.92 19.14 -0.77
N ASN A 76 4.24 19.59 -1.97
CA ASN A 76 5.06 20.80 -2.14
C ASN A 76 4.32 22.06 -1.75
N GLY A 77 3.05 22.15 -1.77
CA GLY A 77 2.35 23.44 -1.79
C GLY A 77 2.60 24.22 -3.09
N VAL A 78 1.94 25.34 -3.23
CA VAL A 78 2.21 26.30 -4.32
C VAL A 78 3.48 27.07 -3.95
N PRO A 79 4.50 27.14 -4.83
CA PRO A 79 5.70 27.93 -4.55
C PRO A 79 5.32 29.39 -4.27
N GLU A 80 5.91 30.00 -3.23
CA GLU A 80 5.66 31.43 -2.90
C GLU A 80 6.03 32.37 -4.05
N GLU A 81 6.99 31.96 -4.89
CA GLU A 81 7.46 32.70 -6.05
C GLU A 81 6.58 32.51 -7.30
N ALA A 82 5.61 31.59 -7.23
CA ALA A 82 4.69 31.38 -8.35
C ALA A 82 3.64 32.49 -8.35
N GLU A 83 3.94 33.56 -9.09
CA GLU A 83 2.95 34.58 -9.43
C GLU A 83 2.16 34.13 -10.67
N PRO A 84 0.96 33.53 -10.49
CA PRO A 84 0.15 33.08 -11.63
C PRO A 84 -0.31 34.31 -12.43
N ARG A 85 -0.08 34.28 -13.75
CA ARG A 85 -0.48 35.37 -14.66
C ARG A 85 -1.97 35.46 -14.85
N ASN A 86 -2.68 34.39 -14.61
CA ASN A 86 -4.13 34.27 -14.75
C ASN A 86 -4.68 33.13 -13.89
N GLU A 87 -6.01 33.01 -13.85
CA GLU A 87 -6.70 31.99 -13.07
C GLU A 87 -6.39 30.54 -13.52
N ASN A 88 -6.10 30.34 -14.81
CA ASN A 88 -5.76 29.03 -15.32
C ASN A 88 -4.40 28.56 -14.82
N GLU A 89 -3.40 29.44 -14.79
CA GLU A 89 -2.10 29.14 -14.17
C GLU A 89 -2.23 28.86 -12.67
N ARG A 90 -3.07 29.63 -11.97
CA ARG A 90 -3.35 29.38 -10.56
C ARG A 90 -3.91 27.98 -10.34
N SER A 91 -4.94 27.62 -11.10
CA SER A 91 -5.56 26.28 -11.03
C SER A 91 -4.56 25.16 -11.36
N ALA A 92 -3.66 25.38 -12.34
CA ALA A 92 -2.60 24.43 -12.68
C ALA A 92 -1.61 24.23 -11.53
N TRP A 93 -1.16 25.31 -10.88
CA TRP A 93 -0.30 25.21 -9.70
C TRP A 93 -0.97 24.54 -8.51
N GLU A 94 -2.23 24.86 -8.25
CA GLU A 94 -3.02 24.20 -7.19
C GLU A 94 -3.17 22.70 -7.46
N HIS A 95 -3.40 22.32 -8.71
CA HIS A 95 -3.44 20.89 -9.10
C HIS A 95 -2.10 20.21 -8.83
N ILE A 96 -0.98 20.78 -9.29
CA ILE A 96 0.37 20.22 -9.09
C ILE A 96 0.68 20.12 -7.59
N ALA A 97 0.33 21.16 -6.81
CA ALA A 97 0.53 21.17 -5.37
C ALA A 97 -0.34 20.14 -4.63
N SER A 98 -1.45 19.71 -5.22
CA SER A 98 -2.32 18.67 -4.65
C SER A 98 -1.76 17.26 -4.78
N VAL A 99 -0.87 17.03 -5.75
CA VAL A 99 -0.22 15.72 -5.96
C VAL A 99 0.97 15.59 -5.00
N PRO A 100 1.07 14.50 -4.23
CA PRO A 100 2.16 14.34 -3.28
C PRO A 100 3.51 14.22 -3.97
N VAL A 101 4.56 14.66 -3.28
CA VAL A 101 5.97 14.49 -3.70
C VAL A 101 6.59 13.25 -3.07
N SER A 102 6.10 12.85 -1.91
CA SER A 102 6.53 11.63 -1.26
C SER A 102 5.44 11.07 -0.35
N ARG A 103 5.56 9.79 -0.04
CA ARG A 103 4.71 9.10 0.93
C ARG A 103 5.56 8.30 1.90
N LYS A 104 5.03 8.09 3.09
CA LYS A 104 5.66 7.32 4.14
C LYS A 104 4.62 6.36 4.69
N LEU A 105 4.92 5.08 4.62
CA LEU A 105 4.07 4.02 5.15
C LEU A 105 4.70 3.44 6.41
N TYR A 106 3.94 3.43 7.48
CA TYR A 106 4.20 2.65 8.68
C TYR A 106 3.21 1.50 8.72
N ALA A 107 3.70 0.30 8.96
CA ALA A 107 2.88 -0.87 9.09
C ALA A 107 3.29 -1.65 10.34
N TYR A 108 2.31 -2.01 11.14
CA TYR A 108 2.46 -2.77 12.38
C TYR A 108 1.54 -3.96 12.33
N GLU A 109 2.01 -5.12 12.77
CA GLU A 109 1.20 -6.31 12.89
C GLU A 109 1.08 -6.70 14.37
N ILE A 110 -0.08 -7.20 14.79
CA ILE A 110 -0.21 -7.73 16.13
C ILE A 110 0.65 -8.99 16.27
N SER A 111 1.46 -9.06 17.34
CA SER A 111 2.33 -10.21 17.59
C SER A 111 1.54 -11.50 17.75
N ALA A 112 2.14 -12.65 17.46
CA ALA A 112 1.50 -13.96 17.54
C ALA A 112 0.93 -14.28 18.95
N ASN A 113 1.46 -13.66 19.99
CA ASN A 113 0.95 -13.80 21.37
C ASN A 113 -0.07 -12.72 21.77
N GLY A 114 -0.45 -11.84 20.83
CA GLY A 114 -1.43 -10.77 21.05
C GLY A 114 -1.01 -9.69 22.06
N LYS A 115 0.28 -9.53 22.37
CA LYS A 115 0.73 -8.66 23.48
C LYS A 115 1.46 -7.40 23.03
N ARG A 116 1.75 -7.23 21.75
CA ARG A 116 2.44 -6.06 21.21
C ARG A 116 2.13 -5.87 19.72
N LEU A 117 2.45 -4.70 19.20
CA LEU A 117 2.52 -4.43 17.77
C LEU A 117 3.99 -4.56 17.34
N ASP A 118 4.24 -5.43 16.38
CA ASP A 118 5.55 -5.58 15.77
C ASP A 118 5.61 -4.72 14.50
N PRO A 119 6.62 -3.87 14.29
CA PRO A 119 6.77 -3.13 13.06
C PRO A 119 7.08 -4.11 11.91
N VAL A 120 6.27 -4.10 10.86
CA VAL A 120 6.47 -4.90 9.65
C VAL A 120 7.02 -4.07 8.50
N ALA A 121 6.86 -2.74 8.56
CA ALA A 121 7.52 -1.82 7.65
C ALA A 121 7.59 -0.40 8.19
N VAL A 122 8.69 0.27 7.88
CA VAL A 122 8.80 1.73 7.79
C VAL A 122 9.40 2.01 6.41
N ILE A 123 8.55 2.45 5.47
CA ILE A 123 8.97 2.69 4.10
C ILE A 123 8.85 4.18 3.82
N PHE A 124 9.97 4.75 3.42
CA PHE A 124 10.06 6.10 2.88
C PHE A 124 10.11 6.00 1.36
N THR A 125 9.49 6.91 0.67
CA THR A 125 9.75 7.08 -0.75
C THR A 125 11.11 7.74 -0.91
N ASP A 126 12.08 6.94 -1.31
CA ASP A 126 13.24 7.43 -2.01
C ASP A 126 12.99 7.11 -3.48
N ASP A 127 12.79 8.11 -4.29
CA ASP A 127 12.64 8.15 -5.76
C ASP A 127 12.11 6.90 -6.53
N GLU A 128 12.25 5.68 -6.00
CA GLU A 128 11.89 4.44 -6.68
C GLU A 128 10.63 3.74 -6.14
N ILE A 129 10.31 3.94 -4.84
CA ILE A 129 9.23 3.22 -4.17
C ILE A 129 8.16 4.18 -3.69
N ASP A 130 6.91 3.95 -4.09
CA ASP A 130 5.77 4.69 -3.59
C ASP A 130 4.82 3.75 -2.81
N PRO A 131 4.77 3.82 -1.48
CA PRO A 131 4.00 2.89 -0.66
C PRO A 131 2.50 3.20 -0.63
N ASN A 132 1.92 3.74 -1.71
CA ASN A 132 0.52 4.10 -1.73
C ASN A 132 -0.41 2.92 -1.93
N LEU A 133 -0.92 2.37 -0.85
CA LEU A 133 -1.90 1.27 -0.88
C LEU A 133 -3.36 1.74 -0.99
N ARG A 134 -3.64 3.05 -1.10
CA ARG A 134 -5.03 3.56 -1.18
C ARG A 134 -5.76 3.12 -2.44
N TYR A 135 -5.03 2.92 -3.51
CA TYR A 135 -5.59 2.60 -4.83
C TYR A 135 -5.42 1.12 -5.20
N VAL A 136 -5.22 0.27 -4.20
CA VAL A 136 -5.23 -1.18 -4.44
C VAL A 136 -6.63 -1.61 -4.82
N GLU A 137 -6.78 -2.15 -6.02
CA GLU A 137 -8.06 -2.67 -6.54
C GLU A 137 -7.99 -4.18 -6.79
N SER A 138 -6.80 -4.72 -6.93
CA SER A 138 -6.59 -6.12 -7.25
C SER A 138 -5.48 -6.75 -6.43
N ALA A 139 -5.62 -8.05 -6.21
CA ALA A 139 -4.58 -8.91 -5.67
C ALA A 139 -4.54 -10.22 -6.43
N VAL A 140 -3.42 -10.90 -6.36
CA VAL A 140 -3.28 -12.27 -6.80
C VAL A 140 -2.82 -13.12 -5.64
N ARG A 141 -3.27 -14.37 -5.63
CA ARG A 141 -2.76 -15.39 -4.73
C ARG A 141 -1.90 -16.35 -5.50
N GLU A 142 -0.71 -16.59 -5.01
CA GLU A 142 0.24 -17.57 -5.52
C GLU A 142 0.60 -18.56 -4.41
N ALA A 143 0.70 -19.83 -4.74
CA ALA A 143 0.95 -20.88 -3.74
C ALA A 143 2.25 -20.69 -2.95
N GLN A 144 3.26 -20.06 -3.56
CA GLN A 144 4.59 -19.89 -2.95
C GLN A 144 4.79 -18.54 -2.26
N THR A 145 4.17 -17.48 -2.76
CA THR A 145 4.41 -16.09 -2.30
C THR A 145 3.26 -15.49 -1.49
N GLY A 146 2.12 -16.20 -1.43
CA GLY A 146 0.93 -15.71 -0.75
C GLY A 146 0.18 -14.66 -1.57
N PHE A 147 -0.20 -13.53 -0.92
CA PHE A 147 -0.96 -12.47 -1.55
C PHE A 147 -0.05 -11.35 -2.03
N THR A 148 -0.20 -10.97 -3.29
CA THR A 148 0.47 -9.82 -3.91
C THR A 148 -0.58 -8.83 -4.39
N TYR A 149 -0.50 -7.58 -3.95
CA TYR A 149 -1.40 -6.48 -4.27
C TYR A 149 -0.76 -5.61 -5.34
N TYR A 150 -1.59 -5.10 -6.26
CA TYR A 150 -1.14 -4.24 -7.34
C TYR A 150 -1.79 -2.87 -7.23
N HIS A 151 -1.01 -1.82 -7.40
CA HIS A 151 -1.51 -0.46 -7.44
C HIS A 151 -0.72 0.43 -8.40
N VAL A 152 -1.39 1.50 -8.81
CA VAL A 152 -0.80 2.56 -9.63
C VAL A 152 -0.78 3.83 -8.79
N SER A 153 0.31 4.53 -8.79
CA SER A 153 0.46 5.75 -8.02
C SER A 153 1.15 6.85 -8.80
N THR A 154 0.81 8.09 -8.47
CA THR A 154 1.41 9.28 -9.08
C THR A 154 2.03 10.14 -7.99
N LEU A 155 3.26 10.57 -8.22
CA LEU A 155 4.00 11.54 -7.41
C LEU A 155 4.46 12.70 -8.28
N THR A 156 4.57 13.90 -7.70
CA THR A 156 5.29 15.02 -8.32
C THR A 156 6.76 15.01 -7.87
N ARG A 157 7.61 15.68 -8.63
CA ARG A 157 8.99 15.95 -8.20
C ARG A 157 9.03 17.14 -7.25
N VAL A 158 9.92 17.08 -6.27
CA VAL A 158 10.13 18.18 -5.33
C VAL A 158 10.57 19.42 -6.09
N GLY A 159 9.90 20.55 -5.87
CA GLY A 159 10.25 21.85 -6.44
C GLY A 159 9.93 22.02 -7.92
N GLY A 160 9.15 21.14 -8.57
CA GLY A 160 8.92 21.22 -9.99
C GLY A 160 7.57 20.69 -10.48
N ALA A 161 7.29 20.91 -11.74
CA ALA A 161 6.12 20.42 -12.45
C ALA A 161 6.28 18.99 -12.97
N GLY A 162 7.37 18.30 -12.64
CA GLY A 162 7.59 16.91 -13.03
C GLY A 162 6.64 15.95 -12.29
N TYR A 163 6.22 14.87 -12.96
CA TYR A 163 5.47 13.78 -12.36
C TYR A 163 6.12 12.43 -12.63
N ARG A 164 5.78 11.46 -11.80
CA ARG A 164 6.08 10.05 -12.00
C ARG A 164 4.83 9.22 -11.73
N VAL A 165 4.48 8.34 -12.65
CA VAL A 165 3.48 7.30 -12.46
C VAL A 165 4.20 5.97 -12.27
N SER A 166 3.96 5.29 -11.15
CA SER A 166 4.61 4.00 -10.82
C SER A 166 3.58 2.88 -10.77
N LEU A 167 3.91 1.77 -11.42
CA LEU A 167 3.18 0.50 -11.32
C LEU A 167 3.91 -0.37 -10.29
N GLN A 168 3.26 -0.68 -9.18
CA GLN A 168 3.91 -1.35 -8.05
C GLN A 168 3.14 -2.57 -7.56
N SER A 169 3.90 -3.57 -7.13
CA SER A 169 3.38 -4.72 -6.41
C SER A 169 3.79 -4.67 -4.94
N VAL A 170 2.89 -5.08 -4.06
CA VAL A 170 3.10 -5.11 -2.61
C VAL A 170 2.71 -6.47 -2.08
N SER A 171 3.56 -7.06 -1.24
CA SER A 171 3.26 -8.29 -0.52
C SER A 171 3.81 -8.23 0.90
N LEU A 172 3.14 -8.88 1.84
CA LEU A 172 3.66 -9.10 3.20
C LEU A 172 4.18 -10.54 3.27
N GLN A 173 5.49 -10.70 3.44
CA GLN A 173 6.15 -11.99 3.46
C GLN A 173 7.02 -12.11 4.70
N ASN A 174 6.81 -13.16 5.49
CA ASN A 174 7.58 -13.41 6.72
C ASN A 174 7.62 -12.20 7.67
N GLY A 175 6.50 -11.49 7.82
CA GLY A 175 6.39 -10.30 8.67
C GLY A 175 7.14 -9.08 8.14
N THR A 176 7.47 -9.04 6.84
CA THR A 176 8.12 -7.91 6.20
C THR A 176 7.37 -7.50 4.95
N LEU A 177 7.01 -6.22 4.86
CA LEU A 177 6.37 -5.66 3.68
C LEU A 177 7.39 -5.48 2.55
N GLN A 178 7.12 -6.09 1.40
CA GLN A 178 7.91 -5.99 0.18
C GLN A 178 7.17 -5.12 -0.83
N ILE A 179 7.82 -4.07 -1.33
CA ILE A 179 7.28 -3.22 -2.39
C ILE A 179 8.25 -3.26 -3.56
N GLN A 180 7.72 -3.48 -4.78
CA GLN A 180 8.51 -3.54 -5.99
C GLN A 180 7.89 -2.65 -7.07
N THR A 181 8.66 -1.71 -7.59
CA THR A 181 8.30 -1.00 -8.81
C THR A 181 8.49 -1.94 -10.01
N ILE A 182 7.47 -2.04 -10.83
CA ILE A 182 7.47 -2.90 -12.02
C ILE A 182 7.80 -2.08 -13.25
N ALA A 183 7.21 -0.89 -13.36
CA ALA A 183 7.48 0.08 -14.40
C ALA A 183 7.15 1.49 -13.92
N SER A 184 7.75 2.49 -14.54
CA SER A 184 7.47 3.91 -14.27
C SER A 184 7.35 4.69 -15.56
N GLU A 185 6.45 5.67 -15.54
CA GLU A 185 6.35 6.75 -16.54
C GLU A 185 6.78 8.05 -15.90
N PHE A 186 7.52 8.84 -16.61
CA PHE A 186 7.99 10.16 -16.22
C PHE A 186 7.49 11.21 -17.21
N GLY A 187 7.22 12.40 -16.68
CA GLY A 187 6.78 13.51 -17.50
C GLY A 187 6.74 14.81 -16.73
N ASN A 188 6.17 15.82 -17.38
CA ASN A 188 6.02 17.15 -16.81
C ASN A 188 4.59 17.65 -17.03
N TYR A 189 4.07 18.43 -16.10
CA TYR A 189 2.83 19.17 -16.29
C TYR A 189 3.13 20.45 -17.06
N GLY A 190 2.41 20.68 -18.15
CA GLY A 190 2.43 21.94 -18.88
C GLY A 190 1.74 23.03 -18.07
N ILE A 191 2.50 23.81 -17.31
CA ILE A 191 1.98 24.86 -16.41
C ILE A 191 1.29 25.98 -17.18
N TYR A 192 1.61 26.14 -18.44
CA TYR A 192 1.13 27.24 -19.31
C TYR A 192 0.00 26.82 -20.26
N ALA A 193 -0.69 25.70 -19.97
CA ALA A 193 -1.81 25.28 -20.78
C ALA A 193 -2.92 26.35 -20.82
N GLU A 194 -3.33 26.76 -22.00
CA GLU A 194 -4.35 27.81 -22.22
C GLU A 194 -5.71 27.46 -21.59
N GLN A 195 -5.96 26.21 -21.26
CA GLN A 195 -7.24 25.68 -20.79
C GLN A 195 -7.35 25.42 -19.29
N GLY A 196 -6.38 25.83 -18.48
CA GLY A 196 -6.49 25.79 -17.02
C GLY A 196 -6.26 24.41 -16.35
N THR A 197 -6.22 23.33 -17.12
CA THR A 197 -5.80 22.03 -16.63
C THR A 197 -4.39 21.78 -17.11
N PRO A 198 -3.41 21.44 -16.22
CA PRO A 198 -2.06 21.15 -16.67
C PRO A 198 -2.09 19.92 -17.57
N GLU A 199 -1.67 20.07 -18.82
CA GLU A 199 -1.51 18.95 -19.71
C GLU A 199 -0.27 18.14 -19.32
N ALA A 200 -0.45 16.85 -19.06
CA ALA A 200 0.64 15.95 -18.76
C ALA A 200 1.43 15.66 -20.05
N VAL A 201 2.66 16.15 -20.11
CA VAL A 201 3.59 15.91 -21.22
C VAL A 201 4.48 14.72 -20.87
N PHE A 202 4.34 13.64 -21.63
CA PHE A 202 5.16 12.44 -21.50
C PHE A 202 6.62 12.75 -21.86
N ASP A 203 7.55 12.28 -21.06
CA ASP A 203 8.99 12.31 -21.31
C ASP A 203 9.49 10.93 -21.73
N HIS A 204 9.49 9.99 -20.80
CA HIS A 204 9.86 8.60 -21.07
C HIS A 204 9.14 7.64 -20.13
N ALA A 205 9.19 6.35 -20.43
CA ALA A 205 8.78 5.29 -19.52
C ALA A 205 9.75 4.12 -19.61
N GLU A 206 9.90 3.40 -18.48
CA GLU A 206 10.82 2.29 -18.38
C GLU A 206 10.31 1.19 -17.44
N THR A 207 10.78 -0.04 -17.66
CA THR A 207 10.62 -1.13 -16.70
C THR A 207 11.66 -1.00 -15.59
N ARG A 208 11.48 -1.77 -14.48
CA ARG A 208 12.47 -1.87 -13.40
C ARG A 208 13.88 -2.24 -13.89
N GLN A 209 13.99 -2.96 -15.00
CA GLN A 209 15.27 -3.35 -15.58
C GLN A 209 15.88 -2.27 -16.49
N GLY A 210 15.26 -1.09 -16.59
CA GLY A 210 15.70 0.00 -17.45
C GLY A 210 15.37 -0.20 -18.94
N ASN A 211 14.45 -1.10 -19.28
CA ASN A 211 14.01 -1.24 -20.67
C ASN A 211 13.00 -0.13 -20.98
N GLU A 212 13.30 0.68 -21.99
CA GLU A 212 12.41 1.73 -22.46
C GLU A 212 11.06 1.18 -22.92
N LEU A 213 10.01 1.92 -22.61
CA LEU A 213 8.64 1.70 -23.04
C LEU A 213 8.14 2.93 -23.81
N SER A 214 7.45 2.72 -24.92
CA SER A 214 6.68 3.80 -25.53
C SER A 214 5.49 4.17 -24.64
N ARG A 215 4.94 5.39 -24.78
CA ARG A 215 3.75 5.82 -24.04
C ARG A 215 2.57 4.84 -24.21
N SER A 216 2.34 4.36 -25.44
CA SER A 216 1.29 3.37 -25.71
C SER A 216 1.54 2.03 -25.04
N ALA A 217 2.79 1.55 -25.03
CA ALA A 217 3.18 0.31 -24.37
C ALA A 217 3.00 0.43 -22.84
N PHE A 218 3.39 1.55 -22.25
CA PHE A 218 3.17 1.79 -20.80
C PHE A 218 1.68 1.84 -20.46
N SER A 219 0.87 2.56 -21.27
CA SER A 219 -0.58 2.66 -21.07
C SER A 219 -1.27 1.28 -21.16
N GLU A 220 -0.91 0.46 -22.15
CA GLU A 220 -1.42 -0.91 -22.28
C GLU A 220 -0.99 -1.77 -21.08
N PHE A 221 0.25 -1.66 -20.66
CA PHE A 221 0.77 -2.39 -19.50
C PHE A 221 0.07 -1.96 -18.21
N SER A 222 -0.10 -0.66 -18.00
CA SER A 222 -0.81 -0.09 -16.85
C SER A 222 -2.25 -0.59 -16.74
N SER A 223 -2.98 -0.65 -17.85
CA SER A 223 -4.37 -1.13 -17.87
C SER A 223 -4.47 -2.62 -17.50
N LYS A 224 -3.54 -3.44 -17.96
CA LYS A 224 -3.45 -4.86 -17.59
C LYS A 224 -3.02 -5.03 -16.13
N PHE A 225 -2.15 -4.16 -15.66
CA PHE A 225 -1.63 -4.19 -14.30
C PHE A 225 -2.72 -3.91 -13.26
N ALA A 226 -3.55 -2.89 -13.49
CA ALA A 226 -4.70 -2.57 -12.64
C ALA A 226 -5.71 -3.72 -12.53
N ALA A 227 -5.80 -4.58 -13.57
CA ALA A 227 -6.65 -5.77 -13.57
C ALA A 227 -6.02 -6.99 -12.87
N GLY A 228 -4.90 -6.84 -12.16
CA GLY A 228 -4.19 -7.94 -11.48
C GLY A 228 -3.24 -8.69 -12.40
N TYR A 229 -2.31 -7.97 -13.01
CA TYR A 229 -1.27 -8.53 -13.84
C TYR A 229 -0.38 -9.50 -13.04
N GLY A 230 -0.53 -10.77 -13.32
CA GLY A 230 0.30 -11.84 -12.80
C GLY A 230 0.14 -13.05 -13.71
N ALA A 231 1.07 -13.23 -14.63
CA ALA A 231 1.13 -14.48 -15.38
C ALA A 231 1.46 -15.62 -14.40
N GLY A 232 0.55 -16.57 -14.23
CA GLY A 232 0.73 -17.72 -13.35
C GLY A 232 0.07 -17.60 -11.97
N ALA A 233 -0.70 -16.56 -11.71
CA ALA A 233 -1.48 -16.46 -10.48
C ALA A 233 -2.51 -17.57 -10.37
N ASP A 234 -2.52 -18.28 -9.23
CA ASP A 234 -3.48 -19.35 -8.96
C ASP A 234 -4.91 -18.80 -8.82
N GLU A 235 -5.02 -17.58 -8.29
CA GLU A 235 -6.30 -16.94 -8.04
C GLU A 235 -6.17 -15.41 -8.17
N ARG A 236 -7.12 -14.83 -8.92
CA ARG A 236 -7.27 -13.37 -9.03
C ARG A 236 -8.38 -12.89 -8.13
N LEU A 237 -8.13 -11.79 -7.41
CA LEU A 237 -9.01 -11.26 -6.41
C LEU A 237 -9.24 -9.77 -6.64
N LYS A 238 -10.46 -9.33 -6.40
CA LYS A 238 -10.74 -7.92 -6.19
C LYS A 238 -10.36 -7.57 -4.76
N ALA A 239 -9.46 -6.62 -4.58
CA ALA A 239 -9.02 -6.14 -3.28
C ALA A 239 -9.71 -4.81 -2.93
N SER A 240 -9.96 -4.59 -1.66
CA SER A 240 -10.44 -3.34 -1.12
C SER A 240 -9.80 -3.08 0.24
N ILE A 241 -9.28 -1.87 0.43
CA ILE A 241 -8.75 -1.37 1.70
C ILE A 241 -9.47 -0.07 2.04
N ARG A 242 -10.10 -0.01 3.22
CA ARG A 242 -10.79 1.21 3.66
C ARG A 242 -9.87 2.08 4.49
N TRP A 243 -9.36 3.11 3.87
CA TRP A 243 -8.59 4.15 4.51
C TRP A 243 -9.48 5.17 5.22
N ARG A 244 -9.01 5.69 6.35
CA ARG A 244 -9.68 6.71 7.15
C ARG A 244 -8.66 7.76 7.59
N PRO A 245 -9.03 9.05 7.67
CA PRO A 245 -8.14 10.07 8.20
C PRO A 245 -7.71 9.78 9.64
N VAL A 246 -6.42 9.93 9.94
CA VAL A 246 -5.90 9.82 11.32
C VAL A 246 -6.55 10.86 12.24
N GLN A 247 -6.92 12.02 11.70
CA GLN A 247 -7.68 13.05 12.44
C GLN A 247 -8.95 12.46 13.08
N ALA A 248 -9.67 11.57 12.37
CA ALA A 248 -10.86 10.93 12.92
C ALA A 248 -10.57 10.08 14.17
N LEU A 249 -9.40 9.40 14.25
CA LEU A 249 -8.99 8.70 15.47
C LEU A 249 -8.69 9.65 16.62
N ARG A 250 -8.05 10.80 16.33
CA ARG A 250 -7.78 11.85 17.34
C ARG A 250 -9.07 12.39 17.95
N GLU A 251 -10.04 12.69 17.10
CA GLU A 251 -11.35 13.19 17.52
C GLU A 251 -12.16 12.14 18.28
N ALA A 252 -12.06 10.89 17.87
CA ALA A 252 -12.74 9.78 18.50
C ALA A 252 -12.14 9.37 19.86
N LYS A 253 -10.89 9.77 20.18
CA LYS A 253 -10.23 9.47 21.45
C LYS A 253 -11.01 9.99 22.68
N ILE A 254 -11.78 11.07 22.50
CA ILE A 254 -12.63 11.65 23.54
C ILE A 254 -13.97 10.94 23.72
N GLN A 255 -14.33 10.02 22.85
CA GLN A 255 -15.61 9.31 22.90
C GLN A 255 -15.39 7.87 23.42
N PRO A 256 -16.24 7.38 24.35
CA PRO A 256 -16.19 5.99 24.74
C PRO A 256 -16.32 5.06 23.53
N ASN A 257 -15.35 4.17 23.33
CA ASN A 257 -15.27 3.24 22.21
C ASN A 257 -15.17 3.87 20.81
N GLY A 258 -15.00 5.19 20.68
CA GLY A 258 -14.94 5.86 19.37
C GLY A 258 -13.79 5.35 18.50
N MET A 259 -12.59 5.23 19.05
CA MET A 259 -11.43 4.68 18.32
C MET A 259 -11.68 3.23 17.90
N LYS A 260 -12.23 2.40 18.80
CA LYS A 260 -12.55 1.00 18.49
C LYS A 260 -13.49 0.90 17.30
N GLN A 261 -14.55 1.70 17.29
CA GLN A 261 -15.53 1.70 16.21
C GLN A 261 -14.90 2.10 14.87
N LEU A 262 -14.00 3.09 14.84
CA LEU A 262 -13.31 3.50 13.63
C LEU A 262 -12.33 2.43 13.10
N LEU A 263 -11.61 1.77 13.98
CA LEU A 263 -10.73 0.67 13.60
C LEU A 263 -11.54 -0.52 13.04
N LEU A 264 -12.65 -0.87 13.68
CA LEU A 264 -13.58 -1.90 13.18
C LEU A 264 -14.19 -1.52 11.83
N ASP A 265 -14.60 -0.27 11.64
CA ASP A 265 -15.14 0.20 10.36
C ASP A 265 -14.09 0.10 9.23
N SER A 266 -12.83 0.44 9.52
CA SER A 266 -11.74 0.24 8.57
C SER A 266 -11.54 -1.24 8.26
N TRP A 267 -11.48 -2.11 9.26
CA TRP A 267 -11.39 -3.56 9.11
C TRP A 267 -12.52 -4.14 8.24
N GLN A 268 -13.76 -3.76 8.50
CA GLN A 268 -14.94 -4.21 7.72
C GLN A 268 -14.86 -3.79 6.24
N GLY A 269 -14.07 -2.77 5.93
CA GLY A 269 -13.81 -2.33 4.57
C GLY A 269 -12.66 -3.06 3.87
N PHE A 270 -11.88 -3.86 4.60
CA PHE A 270 -10.87 -4.73 4.01
C PHE A 270 -11.52 -5.99 3.44
N SER A 271 -11.29 -6.27 2.18
CA SER A 271 -11.83 -7.48 1.57
C SER A 271 -10.98 -7.97 0.40
N LEU A 272 -10.95 -9.30 0.24
CA LEU A 272 -10.43 -10.00 -0.93
C LEU A 272 -11.56 -10.90 -1.46
N LYS A 273 -12.07 -10.62 -2.65
CA LYS A 273 -13.18 -11.35 -3.27
C LYS A 273 -12.72 -11.93 -4.60
N LYS A 274 -13.12 -13.17 -4.91
CA LYS A 274 -12.88 -13.74 -6.23
C LYS A 274 -13.49 -12.86 -7.32
N GLN A 275 -12.73 -12.68 -8.38
CA GLN A 275 -13.19 -11.97 -9.58
C GLN A 275 -14.06 -12.91 -10.43
#